data_20009b759092b70a11b1911ade48d6b3
#
_entry.id   20009b759092b70a11b1911ade48d6b3
#
_cell.length_a   1.000
_cell.length_b   1.000
_cell.length_c   1.000
_cell.angle_alpha   90.00
_cell.angle_beta   90.00
_cell.angle_gamma   90.00
#
_symmetry.space_group_name_H-M   'P 1'
#
loop_
_entity.id
_entity.type
_entity.pdbx_description
1 polymer ?
#
loop_
_entity_poly.entity_id
_entity_poly.type
_entity_poly.pdbx_seq_one_letter_code
_entity_poly.pdbx_strand_id
1 'polypeptide(L)'
;EHASESIFSPPEKKHLLGYIQCDIYDLFDPILSGQKQLIDEADNSIQIHDCHSALREVEILHDQLLALFDRHSDLAPADVVVMTPDIDVYAGSIDAVFGCASQGQYIPYGISGASGQQQSPLLSAFNQLLDLPASRFEVDSIISLLECEAIQNRFSFDQTALDLVRKWCRETKIHWAY
;
A
#
# COMPACT_ATOMS: atom_id res chain seq x y z
N GLU A 1 -22.67 -6.31 34.01
CA GLU A 1 -23.03 -5.43 32.87
C GLU A 1 -21.90 -4.45 32.68
N HIS A 2 -20.96 -4.77 31.76
CA HIS A 2 -19.97 -3.79 31.30
C HIS A 2 -20.63 -2.96 30.22
N ALA A 3 -21.02 -1.73 30.57
CA ALA A 3 -21.36 -0.73 29.58
C ALA A 3 -20.14 -0.51 28.69
N SER A 4 -20.17 -0.93 27.44
CA SER A 4 -19.17 -0.55 26.45
C SER A 4 -19.33 0.95 26.23
N GLU A 5 -18.44 1.75 26.79
CA GLU A 5 -18.36 3.16 26.43
C GLU A 5 -18.12 3.24 24.93
N SER A 6 -19.05 3.89 24.22
CA SER A 6 -18.93 4.16 22.79
C SER A 6 -17.72 5.06 22.58
N ILE A 7 -16.65 4.48 22.00
CA ILE A 7 -15.41 5.19 21.66
C ILE A 7 -15.65 6.22 20.54
N PHE A 8 -16.77 6.11 19.82
CA PHE A 8 -17.10 6.96 18.68
C PHE A 8 -18.15 8.00 19.06
N SER A 9 -17.85 9.26 18.81
CA SER A 9 -18.84 10.34 18.86
C SER A 9 -19.70 10.30 17.60
N PRO A 10 -21.03 10.56 17.70
CA PRO A 10 -21.87 10.64 16.52
C PRO A 10 -21.39 11.79 15.61
N PRO A 11 -21.32 11.58 14.29
CA PRO A 11 -20.92 12.62 13.35
C PRO A 11 -21.98 13.73 13.28
N GLU A 12 -21.58 14.91 12.78
CA GLU A 12 -22.48 16.05 12.64
C GLU A 12 -23.16 16.08 11.26
N LYS A 13 -24.48 16.24 11.22
CA LYS A 13 -25.28 16.34 9.98
C LYS A 13 -25.21 17.75 9.37
N LYS A 14 -24.02 18.19 8.95
CA LYS A 14 -23.83 19.54 8.35
C LYS A 14 -23.60 19.54 6.85
N HIS A 15 -23.11 18.44 6.29
CA HIS A 15 -22.70 18.28 4.90
C HIS A 15 -22.97 16.83 4.45
N LEU A 16 -22.90 16.57 3.15
CA LEU A 16 -23.23 15.26 2.57
C LEU A 16 -22.49 14.10 3.25
N LEU A 17 -21.19 14.24 3.45
CA LEU A 17 -20.39 13.21 4.14
C LEU A 17 -20.92 12.96 5.56
N GLY A 18 -21.26 14.03 6.30
CA GLY A 18 -21.79 13.90 7.66
C GLY A 18 -23.15 13.20 7.71
N TYR A 19 -24.03 13.42 6.73
CA TYR A 19 -25.29 12.66 6.61
C TYR A 19 -25.03 11.17 6.38
N ILE A 20 -24.13 10.82 5.44
CA ILE A 20 -23.77 9.42 5.16
C ILE A 20 -23.15 8.75 6.40
N GLN A 21 -22.25 9.45 7.09
CA GLN A 21 -21.62 8.93 8.31
C GLN A 21 -22.66 8.70 9.42
N CYS A 22 -23.65 9.59 9.58
CA CYS A 22 -24.73 9.39 10.54
C CYS A 22 -25.61 8.19 10.17
N ASP A 23 -25.97 8.05 8.90
CA ASP A 23 -26.79 6.94 8.43
C ASP A 23 -26.07 5.60 8.67
N ILE A 24 -24.77 5.54 8.45
CA ILE A 24 -23.94 4.38 8.76
C ILE A 24 -23.90 4.14 10.28
N TYR A 25 -23.68 5.18 11.08
CA TYR A 25 -23.62 5.10 12.54
C TYR A 25 -24.92 4.59 13.14
N ASP A 26 -26.05 5.10 12.65
CA ASP A 26 -27.41 4.77 13.10
C ASP A 26 -27.94 3.47 12.47
N LEU A 27 -27.19 2.83 11.54
CA LEU A 27 -27.61 1.71 10.70
C LEU A 27 -28.94 2.01 9.98
N PHE A 28 -29.11 3.25 9.54
CA PHE A 28 -30.32 3.75 8.89
C PHE A 28 -30.22 3.63 7.36
N ASP A 29 -31.28 3.09 6.71
CA ASP A 29 -31.36 3.03 5.26
C ASP A 29 -32.29 4.14 4.73
N PRO A 30 -31.71 5.21 4.12
CA PRO A 30 -32.50 6.33 3.59
C PRO A 30 -33.36 5.94 2.39
N ILE A 31 -33.02 4.87 1.65
CA ILE A 31 -33.80 4.38 0.51
C ILE A 31 -35.14 3.83 0.98
N LEU A 32 -35.13 3.08 2.07
CA LEU A 32 -36.37 2.51 2.65
C LEU A 32 -37.28 3.58 3.26
N SER A 33 -36.71 4.67 3.76
CA SER A 33 -37.50 5.75 4.37
C SER A 33 -38.08 6.73 3.35
N GLY A 34 -37.55 6.75 2.11
CA GLY A 34 -37.91 7.71 1.07
C GLY A 34 -37.57 9.17 1.39
N GLN A 35 -36.81 9.41 2.44
CA GLN A 35 -36.40 10.78 2.82
C GLN A 35 -35.29 11.27 1.90
N LYS A 36 -35.52 12.45 1.31
CA LYS A 36 -34.50 13.15 0.50
C LYS A 36 -33.93 14.29 1.32
N GLN A 37 -32.60 14.36 1.39
CA GLN A 37 -31.90 15.49 2.00
C GLN A 37 -31.60 16.54 0.92
N LEU A 38 -31.77 17.79 1.23
CA LEU A 38 -31.30 18.90 0.41
C LEU A 38 -29.83 19.15 0.78
N ILE A 39 -28.95 19.03 -0.22
CA ILE A 39 -27.52 19.27 -0.10
C ILE A 39 -27.23 20.63 -0.69
N ASP A 40 -26.40 21.42 -0.02
CA ASP A 40 -25.91 22.69 -0.54
C ASP A 40 -25.03 22.44 -1.78
N GLU A 41 -25.24 23.23 -2.85
CA GLU A 41 -24.43 23.18 -4.06
C GLU A 41 -22.95 23.55 -3.78
N ALA A 42 -22.68 24.28 -2.70
CA ALA A 42 -21.33 24.62 -2.26
C ALA A 42 -20.68 23.53 -1.39
N ASP A 43 -21.36 22.42 -1.13
CA ASP A 43 -20.83 21.31 -0.33
C ASP A 43 -19.75 20.55 -1.09
N ASN A 44 -18.52 20.64 -0.61
CA ASN A 44 -17.33 19.96 -1.14
C ASN A 44 -16.85 18.81 -0.25
N SER A 45 -17.71 18.30 0.65
CA SER A 45 -17.34 17.21 1.56
C SER A 45 -17.07 15.87 0.84
N ILE A 46 -17.66 15.69 -0.35
CA ILE A 46 -17.39 14.58 -1.25
C ILE A 46 -17.11 15.13 -2.64
N GLN A 47 -16.00 14.74 -3.24
CA GLN A 47 -15.60 15.10 -4.60
C GLN A 47 -15.36 13.86 -5.43
N ILE A 48 -15.78 13.87 -6.68
CA ILE A 48 -15.60 12.77 -7.63
C ILE A 48 -14.84 13.32 -8.83
N HIS A 49 -13.68 12.70 -9.14
CA HIS A 49 -12.85 13.05 -10.28
C HIS A 49 -12.83 11.88 -11.25
N ASP A 50 -13.23 12.11 -12.50
CA ASP A 50 -13.14 11.13 -13.57
C ASP A 50 -11.86 11.36 -14.37
N CYS A 51 -10.99 10.36 -14.43
CA CYS A 51 -9.66 10.45 -15.01
C CYS A 51 -9.43 9.32 -16.02
N HIS A 52 -8.67 9.60 -17.06
CA HIS A 52 -8.43 8.66 -18.17
C HIS A 52 -7.25 7.70 -17.92
N SER A 53 -6.48 7.87 -16.86
CA SER A 53 -5.33 7.01 -16.53
C SER A 53 -4.97 7.08 -15.04
N ALA A 54 -4.35 6.00 -14.53
CA ALA A 54 -3.87 5.94 -13.15
C ALA A 54 -2.88 7.08 -12.81
N LEU A 55 -1.99 7.44 -13.74
CA LEU A 55 -1.10 8.57 -13.54
C LEU A 55 -1.88 9.87 -13.34
N ARG A 56 -2.91 10.12 -14.16
CA ARG A 56 -3.72 11.33 -14.06
C ARG A 56 -4.55 11.38 -12.77
N GLU A 57 -5.03 10.24 -12.30
CA GLU A 57 -5.69 10.14 -10.98
C GLU A 57 -4.75 10.56 -9.85
N VAL A 58 -3.50 10.07 -9.88
CA VAL A 58 -2.50 10.41 -8.87
C VAL A 58 -2.07 11.87 -8.95
N GLU A 59 -1.94 12.46 -10.15
CA GLU A 59 -1.66 13.89 -10.31
C GLU A 59 -2.77 14.75 -9.71
N ILE A 60 -4.04 14.45 -10.03
CA ILE A 60 -5.19 15.19 -9.48
C ILE A 60 -5.25 15.03 -7.96
N LEU A 61 -5.03 13.81 -7.44
CA LEU A 61 -4.96 13.57 -6.01
C LEU A 61 -3.90 14.45 -5.34
N HIS A 62 -2.70 14.53 -5.91
CA HIS A 62 -1.62 15.35 -5.38
C HIS A 62 -2.00 16.84 -5.35
N ASP A 63 -2.56 17.37 -6.45
CA ASP A 63 -3.02 18.76 -6.54
C ASP A 63 -4.12 19.06 -5.51
N GLN A 64 -5.08 18.15 -5.34
CA GLN A 64 -6.16 18.30 -4.36
C GLN A 64 -5.65 18.27 -2.93
N LEU A 65 -4.67 17.42 -2.62
CA LEU A 65 -4.04 17.36 -1.29
C LEU A 65 -3.26 18.64 -0.99
N LEU A 66 -2.50 19.18 -1.95
CA LEU A 66 -1.83 20.47 -1.78
C LEU A 66 -2.83 21.59 -1.47
N ALA A 67 -3.91 21.68 -2.26
CA ALA A 67 -4.97 22.67 -2.04
C ALA A 67 -5.73 22.45 -0.70
N LEU A 68 -5.81 21.21 -0.22
CA LEU A 68 -6.41 20.88 1.06
C LEU A 68 -5.53 21.35 2.23
N PHE A 69 -4.24 21.08 2.19
CA PHE A 69 -3.27 21.51 3.21
C PHE A 69 -3.11 23.04 3.25
N ASP A 70 -3.20 23.72 2.09
CA ASP A 70 -3.19 25.19 2.04
C ASP A 70 -4.44 25.80 2.72
N ARG A 71 -5.59 25.14 2.61
CA ARG A 71 -6.84 25.63 3.22
C ARG A 71 -6.97 25.29 4.71
N HIS A 72 -6.38 24.19 5.12
CA HIS A 72 -6.49 23.62 6.48
C HIS A 72 -5.11 23.46 7.10
N SER A 73 -4.62 24.51 7.74
CA SER A 73 -3.28 24.53 8.36
C SER A 73 -3.13 23.60 9.57
N ASP A 74 -4.21 23.10 10.11
CA ASP A 74 -4.30 22.14 11.21
C ASP A 74 -4.25 20.68 10.73
N LEU A 75 -4.39 20.44 9.41
CA LEU A 75 -4.35 19.11 8.81
C LEU A 75 -2.90 18.71 8.48
N ALA A 76 -2.48 17.54 8.93
CA ALA A 76 -1.18 16.97 8.61
C ALA A 76 -1.29 15.83 7.58
N PRO A 77 -0.25 15.53 6.80
CA PRO A 77 -0.25 14.38 5.88
C PRO A 77 -0.59 13.05 6.55
N ALA A 78 -0.25 12.89 7.83
CA ALA A 78 -0.57 11.69 8.61
C ALA A 78 -2.08 11.51 8.89
N ASP A 79 -2.88 12.57 8.72
CA ASP A 79 -4.34 12.52 8.93
C ASP A 79 -5.08 12.06 7.67
N VAL A 80 -4.37 11.88 6.55
CA VAL A 80 -4.95 11.50 5.26
C VAL A 80 -4.64 10.05 4.92
N VAL A 81 -5.66 9.30 4.55
CA VAL A 81 -5.54 7.91 4.07
C VAL A 81 -6.07 7.82 2.64
N VAL A 82 -5.24 7.26 1.75
CA VAL A 82 -5.63 6.94 0.37
C VAL A 82 -5.77 5.43 0.25
N MET A 83 -6.90 4.98 -0.28
CA MET A 83 -7.16 3.56 -0.47
C MET A 83 -7.37 3.25 -1.95
N THR A 84 -6.82 2.11 -2.39
CA THR A 84 -7.01 1.59 -3.74
C THR A 84 -7.25 0.08 -3.70
N PRO A 85 -8.05 -0.48 -4.60
CA PRO A 85 -8.24 -1.94 -4.67
C PRO A 85 -6.97 -2.70 -5.07
N ASP A 86 -6.11 -2.08 -5.88
CA ASP A 86 -4.87 -2.68 -6.37
C ASP A 86 -3.75 -1.63 -6.35
N ILE A 87 -2.91 -1.70 -5.32
CA ILE A 87 -1.81 -0.75 -5.14
C ILE A 87 -0.70 -0.91 -6.19
N ASP A 88 -0.50 -2.12 -6.72
CA ASP A 88 0.57 -2.38 -7.68
C ASP A 88 0.36 -1.62 -9.00
N VAL A 89 -0.89 -1.37 -9.39
CA VAL A 89 -1.23 -0.54 -10.56
C VAL A 89 -0.81 0.92 -10.36
N TYR A 90 -0.89 1.42 -9.14
CA TYR A 90 -0.66 2.84 -8.83
C TYR A 90 0.74 3.14 -8.28
N ALA A 91 1.45 2.16 -7.73
CA ALA A 91 2.72 2.36 -7.03
C ALA A 91 3.74 3.16 -7.87
N GLY A 92 3.94 2.80 -9.15
CA GLY A 92 4.85 3.51 -10.04
C GLY A 92 4.43 4.96 -10.32
N SER A 93 3.12 5.21 -10.43
CA SER A 93 2.57 6.57 -10.62
C SER A 93 2.70 7.41 -9.36
N ILE A 94 2.51 6.80 -8.18
CA ILE A 94 2.68 7.46 -6.89
C ILE A 94 4.14 7.89 -6.71
N ASP A 95 5.10 7.00 -6.95
CA ASP A 95 6.52 7.33 -6.85
C ASP A 95 6.94 8.42 -7.86
N ALA A 96 6.37 8.40 -9.07
CA ALA A 96 6.66 9.41 -10.09
C ALA A 96 6.12 10.80 -9.71
N VAL A 97 4.94 10.90 -9.12
CA VAL A 97 4.29 12.19 -8.79
C VAL A 97 4.74 12.69 -7.42
N PHE A 98 4.59 11.89 -6.37
CA PHE A 98 4.90 12.29 -5.00
C PHE A 98 6.42 12.27 -4.72
N GLY A 99 7.14 11.27 -5.26
CA GLY A 99 8.58 11.13 -5.06
C GLY A 99 9.41 12.14 -5.83
N CYS A 100 8.92 12.63 -6.99
CA CYS A 100 9.60 13.62 -7.83
C CYS A 100 9.12 15.06 -7.60
N ALA A 101 8.21 15.29 -6.65
CA ALA A 101 7.69 16.62 -6.35
C ALA A 101 8.80 17.58 -5.88
N SER A 102 8.70 18.86 -6.27
CA SER A 102 9.64 19.93 -5.82
C SER A 102 9.51 20.15 -4.31
N GLN A 103 10.57 20.72 -3.68
CA GLN A 103 10.58 20.94 -2.22
C GLN A 103 9.36 21.67 -1.66
N GLY A 104 8.75 22.57 -2.45
CA GLY A 104 7.54 23.32 -2.04
C GLY A 104 6.22 22.55 -2.23
N GLN A 105 6.25 21.42 -2.93
CA GLN A 105 5.08 20.60 -3.25
C GLN A 105 5.21 19.17 -2.71
N TYR A 106 6.25 18.91 -1.95
CA TYR A 106 6.50 17.57 -1.40
C TYR A 106 5.53 17.25 -0.26
N ILE A 107 4.80 16.17 -0.42
CA ILE A 107 3.93 15.60 0.61
C ILE A 107 4.56 14.28 1.07
N PRO A 108 4.90 14.10 2.36
CA PRO A 108 5.37 12.83 2.88
C PRO A 108 4.31 11.72 2.68
N TYR A 109 4.71 10.58 2.14
CA TYR A 109 3.81 9.46 1.90
C TYR A 109 4.46 8.12 2.24
N GLY A 110 3.64 7.08 2.41
CA GLY A 110 4.07 5.70 2.55
C GLY A 110 3.12 4.78 1.80
N ILE A 111 3.66 3.84 1.04
CA ILE A 111 2.88 2.82 0.33
C ILE A 111 2.87 1.55 1.17
N SER A 112 1.69 0.99 1.39
CA SER A 112 1.50 -0.27 2.11
C SER A 112 0.79 -1.28 1.20
N GLY A 113 1.21 -2.54 1.26
CA GLY A 113 0.57 -3.64 0.52
C GLY A 113 1.03 -3.81 -0.92
N ALA A 114 2.00 -3.05 -1.41
CA ALA A 114 2.59 -3.29 -2.74
C ALA A 114 3.37 -4.61 -2.74
N SER A 115 2.99 -5.51 -3.65
CA SER A 115 3.55 -6.87 -3.73
C SER A 115 4.94 -6.94 -4.38
N GLY A 116 5.42 -5.87 -4.97
CA GLY A 116 6.65 -5.86 -5.75
C GLY A 116 7.73 -4.89 -5.30
N GLN A 117 7.43 -3.97 -4.38
CA GLN A 117 8.40 -2.96 -4.00
C GLN A 117 9.26 -3.41 -2.83
N GLN A 118 10.48 -3.83 -3.19
CA GLN A 118 11.66 -3.83 -2.33
C GLN A 118 11.44 -4.47 -0.95
N GLN A 119 11.01 -5.71 -0.92
CA GLN A 119 11.55 -6.53 0.16
C GLN A 119 13.07 -6.43 0.00
N SER A 120 13.74 -5.76 0.94
CA SER A 120 15.20 -5.77 0.99
C SER A 120 15.64 -7.20 0.69
N PRO A 121 16.61 -7.46 -0.22
CA PRO A 121 17.07 -8.81 -0.53
C PRO A 121 17.41 -9.59 0.73
N LEU A 122 17.85 -8.89 1.78
CA LEU A 122 18.09 -9.45 3.10
C LEU A 122 16.79 -9.91 3.79
N LEU A 123 15.73 -9.15 3.72
CA LEU A 123 14.43 -9.51 4.32
C LEU A 123 13.79 -10.68 3.57
N SER A 124 13.91 -10.69 2.24
CA SER A 124 13.46 -11.80 1.40
C SER A 124 14.23 -13.08 1.74
N ALA A 125 15.57 -13.01 1.83
CA ALA A 125 16.39 -14.14 2.23
C ALA A 125 16.07 -14.62 3.65
N PHE A 126 15.79 -13.71 4.59
CA PHE A 126 15.38 -14.06 5.94
C PHE A 126 14.05 -14.82 5.97
N ASN A 127 13.04 -14.34 5.24
CA ASN A 127 11.75 -15.03 5.13
C ASN A 127 11.92 -16.43 4.49
N GLN A 128 12.71 -16.53 3.41
CA GLN A 128 13.01 -17.82 2.79
C GLN A 128 13.70 -18.77 3.76
N LEU A 129 14.63 -18.29 4.61
CA LEU A 129 15.27 -19.11 5.65
C LEU A 129 14.27 -19.64 6.68
N LEU A 130 13.29 -18.85 7.07
CA LEU A 130 12.23 -19.28 7.99
C LEU A 130 11.31 -20.34 7.37
N ASP A 131 11.09 -20.25 6.06
CA ASP A 131 10.23 -21.19 5.33
C ASP A 131 10.94 -22.49 4.94
N LEU A 132 12.29 -22.53 4.97
CA LEU A 132 13.09 -23.69 4.60
C LEU A 132 12.67 -25.01 5.29
N PRO A 133 12.38 -25.03 6.61
CA PRO A 133 11.99 -26.28 7.29
C PRO A 133 10.67 -26.89 6.77
N ALA A 134 9.81 -26.03 6.19
CA ALA A 134 8.53 -26.46 5.62
C ALA A 134 8.59 -26.66 4.09
N SER A 135 9.73 -26.32 3.46
CA SER A 135 9.91 -26.39 2.01
C SER A 135 10.41 -27.76 1.56
N ARG A 136 10.30 -28.03 0.25
CA ARG A 136 10.88 -29.21 -0.39
C ARG A 136 12.32 -29.02 -0.86
N PHE A 137 12.98 -27.95 -0.44
CA PHE A 137 14.34 -27.57 -0.88
C PHE A 137 14.46 -27.53 -2.41
N GLU A 138 13.53 -26.83 -3.08
CA GLU A 138 13.60 -26.64 -4.52
C GLU A 138 14.87 -25.91 -4.90
N VAL A 139 15.56 -26.38 -5.95
CA VAL A 139 16.87 -25.86 -6.35
C VAL A 139 16.82 -24.36 -6.64
N ASP A 140 15.77 -23.88 -7.32
CA ASP A 140 15.62 -22.47 -7.66
C ASP A 140 15.50 -21.60 -6.40
N SER A 141 14.75 -22.05 -5.39
CA SER A 141 14.62 -21.35 -4.11
C SER A 141 15.96 -21.29 -3.35
N ILE A 142 16.71 -22.39 -3.35
CA ILE A 142 18.04 -22.43 -2.70
C ILE A 142 19.03 -21.53 -3.44
N ILE A 143 19.06 -21.57 -4.77
CA ILE A 143 19.93 -20.69 -5.56
C ILE A 143 19.59 -19.21 -5.32
N SER A 144 18.31 -18.85 -5.32
CA SER A 144 17.85 -17.49 -5.01
C SER A 144 18.31 -17.04 -3.63
N LEU A 145 18.26 -17.92 -2.64
CA LEU A 145 18.78 -17.65 -1.29
C LEU A 145 20.29 -17.40 -1.31
N LEU A 146 21.06 -18.22 -2.05
CA LEU A 146 22.51 -18.10 -2.17
C LEU A 146 22.96 -16.87 -2.97
N GLU A 147 22.07 -16.25 -3.76
CA GLU A 147 22.33 -14.98 -4.46
C GLU A 147 22.32 -13.77 -3.52
N CYS A 148 21.76 -13.90 -2.31
CA CYS A 148 21.77 -12.81 -1.34
C CYS A 148 23.21 -12.51 -0.89
N GLU A 149 23.64 -11.26 -1.08
CA GLU A 149 24.99 -10.78 -0.76
C GLU A 149 25.37 -11.05 0.72
N ALA A 150 24.42 -10.89 1.64
CA ALA A 150 24.65 -11.15 3.07
C ALA A 150 25.00 -12.63 3.34
N ILE A 151 24.37 -13.54 2.60
CA ILE A 151 24.66 -14.99 2.69
C ILE A 151 26.00 -15.31 2.05
N GLN A 152 26.30 -14.75 0.88
CA GLN A 152 27.59 -14.90 0.21
C GLN A 152 28.73 -14.46 1.13
N ASN A 153 28.60 -13.28 1.73
CA ASN A 153 29.59 -12.75 2.67
C ASN A 153 29.74 -13.64 3.92
N ARG A 154 28.61 -14.14 4.45
CA ARG A 154 28.65 -15.00 5.67
C ARG A 154 29.33 -16.33 5.45
N PHE A 155 29.16 -16.92 4.28
CA PHE A 155 29.74 -18.25 3.93
C PHE A 155 31.00 -18.16 3.07
N SER A 156 31.47 -16.95 2.77
CA SER A 156 32.70 -16.69 2.02
C SER A 156 32.73 -17.37 0.65
N PHE A 157 31.62 -17.35 -0.09
CA PHE A 157 31.59 -17.81 -1.47
C PHE A 157 31.23 -16.65 -2.44
N ASP A 158 31.79 -16.77 -3.64
CA ASP A 158 31.67 -15.76 -4.68
C ASP A 158 30.74 -16.21 -5.82
N GLN A 159 30.57 -15.36 -6.80
CA GLN A 159 29.75 -15.64 -7.99
C GLN A 159 30.25 -16.86 -8.77
N THR A 160 31.57 -17.10 -8.76
CA THR A 160 32.21 -18.26 -9.43
C THR A 160 31.76 -19.57 -8.79
N ALA A 161 31.71 -19.60 -7.47
CA ALA A 161 31.22 -20.75 -6.72
C ALA A 161 29.72 -20.99 -7.00
N LEU A 162 28.94 -19.92 -7.09
CA LEU A 162 27.52 -20.00 -7.40
C LEU A 162 27.23 -20.53 -8.80
N ASP A 163 28.00 -20.11 -9.80
CA ASP A 163 27.94 -20.63 -11.17
C ASP A 163 28.33 -22.11 -11.24
N LEU A 164 29.29 -22.55 -10.43
CA LEU A 164 29.66 -23.94 -10.32
C LEU A 164 28.51 -24.78 -9.72
N VAL A 165 27.88 -24.30 -8.67
CA VAL A 165 26.69 -24.97 -8.07
C VAL A 165 25.56 -25.09 -9.11
N ARG A 166 25.25 -24.01 -9.82
CA ARG A 166 24.25 -24.03 -10.91
C ARG A 166 24.58 -25.05 -12.00
N LYS A 167 25.87 -25.15 -12.37
CA LYS A 167 26.33 -26.13 -13.34
C LYS A 167 26.08 -27.54 -12.82
N TRP A 168 26.49 -27.83 -11.58
CA TRP A 168 26.27 -29.14 -10.97
C TRP A 168 24.80 -29.53 -10.89
N CYS A 169 23.93 -28.63 -10.46
CA CYS A 169 22.47 -28.88 -10.41
C CYS A 169 21.90 -29.24 -11.79
N ARG A 170 22.36 -28.57 -12.85
CA ARG A 170 21.95 -28.86 -14.23
C ARG A 170 22.50 -30.22 -14.75
N GLU A 171 23.75 -30.53 -14.47
CA GLU A 171 24.38 -31.75 -14.91
C GLU A 171 23.83 -33.00 -14.20
N THR A 172 23.52 -32.87 -12.91
CA THR A 172 22.96 -33.96 -12.09
C THR A 172 21.43 -34.06 -12.17
N LYS A 173 20.77 -33.08 -12.82
CA LYS A 173 19.28 -32.97 -12.92
C LYS A 173 18.58 -33.01 -11.55
N ILE A 174 19.20 -32.45 -10.52
CA ILE A 174 18.59 -32.32 -9.21
C ILE A 174 17.60 -31.15 -9.30
N HIS A 175 16.35 -31.36 -8.91
CA HIS A 175 15.28 -30.35 -8.86
C HIS A 175 14.83 -30.06 -7.44
N TRP A 176 14.93 -31.04 -6.52
CA TRP A 176 14.59 -30.92 -5.10
C TRP A 176 15.40 -31.92 -4.27
N ALA A 177 15.50 -31.65 -2.97
CA ALA A 177 16.00 -32.62 -1.98
C ALA A 177 14.82 -33.22 -1.19
N TYR A 178 15.00 -34.45 -0.74
CA TYR A 178 14.03 -35.14 0.12
C TYR A 178 14.21 -34.72 1.57
#